data_17531a0ddbb55c85d762c26f5fe9cdfd
#
_entry.id   17531a0ddbb55c85d762c26f5fe9cdfd
#
_cell.length_a   1.000
_cell.length_b   1.000
_cell.length_c   1.000
_cell.angle_alpha   90.00
_cell.angle_beta   90.00
_cell.angle_gamma   90.00
#
_symmetry.space_group_name_H-M   'P 1'
#
loop_
_entity.id
_entity.type
_entity.pdbx_description
1 polymer ?
#
loop_
_entity_poly.entity_id
_entity_poly.type
_entity_poly.pdbx_seq_one_letter_code
_entity_poly.pdbx_strand_id
1 'polypeptide(L)'
;MKIGIIGNGFVGKATYQLKCKDIDIYAYDINPILCDPQELTLADLNICEIIFISVPTPMCKDGSCYLGIIKSVLLDLENISYKGFIVLRSTVPVGTSDELKCYFMPEFLTEKNYIYDFTNNKDWIMGLIEQDTEKDEEFKQKILKLFNLAYKNGCINYNTFHFLSNKEAEMVKMFRNCFLAAKVSFCNEIYDFCEKAGINYENVRNIAANDDRILHSHTIVPGHDGKKGFGGTCFPKDTASLKYEMRKFGIKPYIMEAIIERNEKIDRPEKDWCNDTGRAVVSSYKSVFKVCEY
;
A
#
# COMPACT_ATOMS: atom_id res chain seq x y z
N MET A 1 -1.71 19.59 16.49
CA MET A 1 -2.31 18.22 16.45
C MET A 1 -1.22 17.21 16.76
N LYS A 2 -1.57 16.13 17.45
CA LYS A 2 -0.63 15.03 17.72
C LYS A 2 -1.03 13.80 16.95
N ILE A 3 -0.10 13.26 16.17
CA ILE A 3 -0.33 12.15 15.23
C ILE A 3 0.65 11.03 15.53
N GLY A 4 0.14 9.80 15.58
CA GLY A 4 0.94 8.60 15.73
C GLY A 4 1.19 7.92 14.39
N ILE A 5 2.33 7.29 14.23
CA ILE A 5 2.66 6.38 13.13
C ILE A 5 3.13 5.06 13.74
N ILE A 6 2.57 3.94 13.31
CA ILE A 6 3.05 2.60 13.65
C ILE A 6 3.57 1.94 12.39
N GLY A 7 4.86 1.56 12.39
CA GLY A 7 5.58 1.10 11.22
C GLY A 7 6.22 2.27 10.46
N ASN A 8 7.49 2.57 10.74
CA ASN A 8 8.25 3.69 10.17
C ASN A 8 9.16 3.27 9.01
N GLY A 9 8.67 2.35 8.15
CA GLY A 9 9.23 2.06 6.84
C GLY A 9 9.01 3.21 5.85
N PHE A 10 9.09 2.96 4.53
CA PHE A 10 8.95 4.03 3.53
C PHE A 10 7.56 4.70 3.56
N VAL A 11 6.48 3.95 3.84
CA VAL A 11 5.11 4.50 3.96
C VAL A 11 4.96 5.36 5.22
N GLY A 12 5.49 4.89 6.36
CA GLY A 12 5.51 5.66 7.61
C GLY A 12 6.31 6.95 7.46
N LYS A 13 7.52 6.87 6.89
CA LYS A 13 8.37 8.04 6.59
C LYS A 13 7.73 9.02 5.61
N ALA A 14 6.92 8.54 4.67
CA ALA A 14 6.12 9.39 3.81
C ALA A 14 5.06 10.15 4.63
N THR A 15 4.32 9.45 5.50
CA THR A 15 3.34 10.07 6.39
C THR A 15 3.99 11.08 7.35
N TYR A 16 5.22 10.83 7.76
CA TYR A 16 6.00 11.72 8.61
C TYR A 16 6.24 13.11 7.98
N GLN A 17 6.13 13.23 6.64
CA GLN A 17 6.24 14.52 5.95
C GLN A 17 5.14 15.53 6.34
N LEU A 18 4.07 15.08 7.00
CA LEU A 18 3.05 15.98 7.55
C LEU A 18 3.54 16.80 8.76
N LYS A 19 4.71 16.47 9.35
CA LYS A 19 5.26 17.18 10.53
C LYS A 19 5.56 18.63 10.21
N CYS A 20 5.05 19.53 11.06
CA CYS A 20 5.32 20.97 10.99
C CYS A 20 5.11 21.59 12.37
N LYS A 21 5.23 22.92 12.48
CA LYS A 21 5.03 23.63 13.76
C LYS A 21 3.65 23.42 14.43
N ASP A 22 2.63 23.07 13.63
CA ASP A 22 1.26 22.86 14.08
C ASP A 22 0.89 21.38 14.23
N ILE A 23 1.80 20.46 13.82
CA ILE A 23 1.60 19.01 13.80
C ILE A 23 2.83 18.32 14.41
N ASP A 24 2.65 17.72 15.58
CA ASP A 24 3.62 16.84 16.20
C ASP A 24 3.40 15.42 15.74
N ILE A 25 4.44 14.72 15.30
CA ILE A 25 4.38 13.32 14.88
C ILE A 25 5.26 12.47 15.79
N TYR A 26 4.69 11.36 16.23
CA TYR A 26 5.31 10.32 17.04
C TYR A 26 5.33 9.04 16.22
N ALA A 27 6.53 8.59 15.80
CA ALA A 27 6.69 7.39 14.97
C ALA A 27 7.22 6.23 15.83
N TYR A 28 6.41 5.19 15.97
CA TYR A 28 6.77 3.95 16.64
C TYR A 28 7.04 2.84 15.62
N ASP A 29 8.10 2.10 15.85
CA ASP A 29 8.45 0.91 15.07
C ASP A 29 8.96 -0.18 16.00
N ILE A 30 8.78 -1.45 15.62
CA ILE A 30 9.33 -2.60 16.35
C ILE A 30 10.87 -2.56 16.37
N ASN A 31 11.49 -1.94 15.37
CA ASN A 31 12.90 -1.61 15.36
C ASN A 31 13.10 -0.25 16.05
N PRO A 32 13.71 -0.21 17.26
CA PRO A 32 13.84 1.04 18.02
C PRO A 32 14.60 2.15 17.29
N ILE A 33 15.50 1.79 16.36
CA ILE A 33 16.26 2.78 15.56
C ILE A 33 15.34 3.60 14.66
N LEU A 34 14.17 3.07 14.31
CA LEU A 34 13.18 3.73 13.47
C LEU A 34 12.15 4.52 14.26
N CYS A 35 12.19 4.51 15.59
CA CYS A 35 11.32 5.33 16.42
C CYS A 35 11.74 6.80 16.40
N ASP A 36 10.76 7.71 16.48
CA ASP A 36 10.97 9.15 16.69
C ASP A 36 9.87 9.73 17.58
N PRO A 37 10.21 10.21 18.80
CA PRO A 37 11.54 10.15 19.44
C PRO A 37 12.04 8.71 19.66
N GLN A 38 13.35 8.52 19.77
CA GLN A 38 13.99 7.20 19.77
C GLN A 38 13.56 6.29 20.93
N GLU A 39 13.21 6.85 22.09
CA GLU A 39 12.76 6.11 23.27
C GLU A 39 11.23 5.93 23.31
N LEU A 40 10.52 6.23 22.21
CA LEU A 40 9.07 6.17 22.15
C LEU A 40 8.57 4.76 22.41
N THR A 41 7.65 4.63 23.33
CA THR A 41 6.90 3.40 23.58
C THR A 41 5.53 3.46 22.89
N LEU A 42 4.90 2.30 22.69
CA LEU A 42 3.56 2.27 22.13
C LEU A 42 2.55 3.02 23.01
N ALA A 43 2.71 2.97 24.33
CA ALA A 43 1.83 3.65 25.28
C ALA A 43 1.88 5.19 25.13
N ASP A 44 2.99 5.74 24.70
CA ASP A 44 3.12 7.18 24.48
C ASP A 44 2.23 7.69 23.33
N LEU A 45 1.78 6.78 22.44
CA LEU A 45 0.85 7.12 21.37
C LEU A 45 -0.58 7.42 21.86
N ASN A 46 -0.92 7.17 23.12
CA ASN A 46 -2.23 7.50 23.69
C ASN A 46 -2.57 9.00 23.64
N ILE A 47 -1.58 9.86 23.47
CA ILE A 47 -1.81 11.31 23.32
C ILE A 47 -2.18 11.71 21.89
N CYS A 48 -2.10 10.79 20.94
CA CYS A 48 -2.34 11.07 19.52
C CYS A 48 -3.83 11.05 19.18
N GLU A 49 -4.27 12.00 18.39
CA GLU A 49 -5.66 12.09 17.92
C GLU A 49 -5.95 11.09 16.80
N ILE A 50 -4.94 10.78 15.98
CA ILE A 50 -5.00 9.83 14.87
C ILE A 50 -3.71 9.01 14.88
N ILE A 51 -3.83 7.70 14.68
CA ILE A 51 -2.70 6.79 14.44
C ILE A 51 -2.81 6.22 13.04
N PHE A 52 -1.75 6.37 12.24
CA PHE A 52 -1.57 5.72 10.94
C PHE A 52 -0.78 4.42 11.10
N ILE A 53 -1.34 3.30 10.64
CA ILE A 53 -0.68 1.99 10.69
C ILE A 53 -0.13 1.65 9.30
N SER A 54 1.19 1.47 9.20
CA SER A 54 1.93 1.23 7.96
C SER A 54 2.84 0.00 8.08
N VAL A 55 2.32 -1.08 8.67
CA VAL A 55 3.06 -2.33 8.88
C VAL A 55 2.97 -3.25 7.66
N PRO A 56 3.91 -4.20 7.48
CA PRO A 56 3.88 -5.15 6.37
C PRO A 56 2.64 -6.05 6.38
N THR A 57 2.18 -6.40 5.16
CA THR A 57 1.11 -7.37 4.89
C THR A 57 1.59 -8.36 3.84
N PRO A 58 2.51 -9.27 4.20
CA PRO A 58 3.13 -10.17 3.25
C PRO A 58 2.16 -11.21 2.68
N MET A 59 2.48 -11.75 1.50
CA MET A 59 1.70 -12.79 0.84
C MET A 59 1.93 -14.15 1.52
N CYS A 60 0.85 -14.88 1.77
CA CYS A 60 0.88 -16.28 2.17
C CYS A 60 1.13 -17.21 0.97
N LYS A 61 1.42 -18.49 1.23
CA LYS A 61 1.70 -19.50 0.18
C LYS A 61 0.55 -19.72 -0.80
N ASP A 62 -0.69 -19.54 -0.35
CA ASP A 62 -1.91 -19.66 -1.16
C ASP A 62 -2.25 -18.38 -1.94
N GLY A 63 -1.46 -17.32 -1.76
CA GLY A 63 -1.67 -16.00 -2.36
C GLY A 63 -2.54 -15.06 -1.53
N SER A 64 -3.07 -15.51 -0.39
CA SER A 64 -3.81 -14.62 0.52
C SER A 64 -2.88 -13.61 1.21
N CYS A 65 -3.47 -12.53 1.71
CA CYS A 65 -2.76 -11.50 2.46
C CYS A 65 -2.67 -11.88 3.94
N TYR A 66 -1.48 -11.85 4.52
CA TYR A 66 -1.28 -12.12 5.95
C TYR A 66 -1.60 -10.87 6.79
N LEU A 67 -2.65 -10.94 7.59
CA LEU A 67 -3.14 -9.84 8.43
C LEU A 67 -2.70 -9.92 9.90
N GLY A 68 -1.95 -10.95 10.29
CA GLY A 68 -1.57 -11.18 11.69
C GLY A 68 -0.82 -10.02 12.31
N ILE A 69 0.03 -9.32 11.54
CA ILE A 69 0.80 -8.17 12.06
C ILE A 69 -0.15 -7.01 12.41
N ILE A 70 -1.11 -6.69 11.52
CA ILE A 70 -2.11 -5.63 11.78
C ILE A 70 -2.94 -6.00 13.01
N LYS A 71 -3.44 -7.24 13.08
CA LYS A 71 -4.27 -7.71 14.20
C LYS A 71 -3.51 -7.62 15.53
N SER A 72 -2.21 -7.95 15.54
CA SER A 72 -1.36 -7.77 16.74
C SER A 72 -1.25 -6.31 17.16
N VAL A 73 -0.98 -5.41 16.21
CA VAL A 73 -0.89 -3.96 16.49
C VAL A 73 -2.21 -3.42 17.05
N LEU A 74 -3.35 -3.84 16.50
CA LEU A 74 -4.66 -3.41 16.99
C LEU A 74 -4.93 -3.91 18.40
N LEU A 75 -4.55 -5.16 18.72
CA LEU A 75 -4.64 -5.71 20.07
C LEU A 75 -3.76 -4.94 21.06
N ASP A 76 -2.55 -4.59 20.65
CA ASP A 76 -1.64 -3.79 21.48
C ASP A 76 -2.20 -2.38 21.75
N LEU A 77 -2.85 -1.75 20.76
CA LEU A 77 -3.55 -0.47 20.93
C LEU A 77 -4.77 -0.59 21.85
N GLU A 78 -5.51 -1.72 21.78
CA GLU A 78 -6.60 -2.01 22.70
C GLU A 78 -6.09 -2.19 24.15
N ASN A 79 -4.98 -2.90 24.33
CA ASN A 79 -4.36 -3.12 25.65
C ASN A 79 -3.93 -1.82 26.32
N ILE A 80 -3.47 -0.82 25.57
CA ILE A 80 -3.17 0.51 26.10
C ILE A 80 -4.41 1.42 26.17
N SER A 81 -5.60 0.88 25.82
CA SER A 81 -6.88 1.61 25.84
C SER A 81 -6.89 2.87 24.95
N TYR A 82 -6.25 2.81 23.77
CA TYR A 82 -6.25 3.91 22.81
C TYR A 82 -7.68 4.25 22.35
N LYS A 83 -8.01 5.56 22.31
CA LYS A 83 -9.36 6.06 22.00
C LYS A 83 -9.46 6.95 20.77
N GLY A 84 -8.33 7.28 20.14
CA GLY A 84 -8.32 8.10 18.93
C GLY A 84 -8.70 7.29 17.68
N PHE A 85 -8.55 7.93 16.53
CA PHE A 85 -8.86 7.31 15.24
C PHE A 85 -7.68 6.49 14.73
N ILE A 86 -7.99 5.31 14.19
CA ILE A 86 -7.00 4.41 13.59
C ILE A 86 -7.21 4.39 12.08
N VAL A 87 -6.14 4.66 11.32
CA VAL A 87 -6.13 4.69 9.87
C VAL A 87 -5.13 3.66 9.34
N LEU A 88 -5.62 2.65 8.65
CA LEU A 88 -4.76 1.67 7.98
C LEU A 88 -4.22 2.26 6.67
N ARG A 89 -2.92 2.18 6.50
CA ARG A 89 -2.22 2.49 5.25
C ARG A 89 -1.61 1.27 4.58
N SER A 90 -1.48 0.18 5.34
CA SER A 90 -1.06 -1.12 4.80
C SER A 90 -2.06 -1.60 3.76
N THR A 91 -1.58 -2.15 2.63
CA THR A 91 -2.46 -2.74 1.63
C THR A 91 -3.13 -4.00 2.18
N VAL A 92 -4.44 -4.04 2.15
CA VAL A 92 -5.26 -5.13 2.70
C VAL A 92 -6.33 -5.58 1.69
N PRO A 93 -6.88 -6.80 1.80
CA PRO A 93 -8.04 -7.25 1.02
C PRO A 93 -9.26 -6.37 1.25
N VAL A 94 -10.15 -6.31 0.24
CA VAL A 94 -11.38 -5.51 0.29
C VAL A 94 -12.31 -5.99 1.43
N GLY A 95 -12.73 -5.05 2.28
CA GLY A 95 -13.57 -5.28 3.46
C GLY A 95 -12.80 -5.48 4.77
N THR A 96 -11.46 -5.55 4.71
CA THR A 96 -10.62 -5.76 5.91
C THR A 96 -10.74 -4.61 6.90
N SER A 97 -10.73 -3.36 6.44
CA SER A 97 -10.79 -2.20 7.33
C SER A 97 -12.13 -2.10 8.06
N ASP A 98 -13.24 -2.51 7.43
CA ASP A 98 -14.55 -2.61 8.08
C ASP A 98 -14.55 -3.71 9.15
N GLU A 99 -14.02 -4.91 8.84
CA GLU A 99 -13.88 -6.01 9.79
C GLU A 99 -13.08 -5.56 11.03
N LEU A 100 -12.01 -4.82 10.81
CA LEU A 100 -11.12 -4.33 11.87
C LEU A 100 -11.57 -3.01 12.51
N LYS A 101 -12.69 -2.43 12.07
CA LYS A 101 -13.24 -1.15 12.54
C LYS A 101 -12.23 0.01 12.47
N CYS A 102 -11.46 0.07 11.40
CA CYS A 102 -10.48 1.09 11.12
C CYS A 102 -10.88 1.90 9.88
N TYR A 103 -10.41 3.13 9.78
CA TYR A 103 -10.42 3.90 8.53
C TYR A 103 -9.30 3.42 7.61
N PHE A 104 -9.42 3.69 6.31
CA PHE A 104 -8.42 3.26 5.35
C PHE A 104 -7.91 4.44 4.50
N MET A 105 -6.60 4.51 4.33
CA MET A 105 -5.98 5.51 3.45
C MET A 105 -4.95 4.82 2.55
N PRO A 106 -5.28 4.53 1.27
CA PRO A 106 -4.35 3.90 0.34
C PRO A 106 -3.09 4.75 0.14
N GLU A 107 -1.99 4.09 -0.17
CA GLU A 107 -0.75 4.70 -0.62
C GLU A 107 -0.47 4.32 -2.08
N PHE A 108 0.16 5.22 -2.84
CA PHE A 108 0.53 5.03 -4.24
C PHE A 108 2.00 5.42 -4.46
N LEU A 109 2.83 5.09 -3.47
CA LEU A 109 4.22 5.48 -3.39
C LEU A 109 5.10 4.50 -4.17
N THR A 110 6.12 5.03 -4.83
CA THR A 110 7.25 4.23 -5.30
C THR A 110 8.32 4.21 -4.21
N GLU A 111 8.86 3.04 -3.88
CA GLU A 111 9.84 2.91 -2.78
C GLU A 111 11.05 3.85 -2.94
N LYS A 112 11.44 4.14 -4.17
CA LYS A 112 12.56 5.04 -4.47
C LYS A 112 12.22 6.52 -4.27
N ASN A 113 10.97 6.94 -4.54
CA ASN A 113 10.57 8.36 -4.56
C ASN A 113 9.44 8.68 -3.58
N TYR A 114 9.28 7.86 -2.52
CA TYR A 114 8.12 7.91 -1.62
C TYR A 114 7.85 9.29 -1.00
N ILE A 115 8.89 10.09 -0.73
CA ILE A 115 8.73 11.47 -0.22
C ILE A 115 8.12 12.35 -1.30
N TYR A 116 8.68 12.33 -2.51
CA TYR A 116 8.17 13.12 -3.63
C TYR A 116 6.74 12.72 -3.99
N ASP A 117 6.48 11.42 -4.09
CA ASP A 117 5.16 10.90 -4.42
C ASP A 117 4.11 11.31 -3.38
N PHE A 118 4.48 11.31 -2.09
CA PHE A 118 3.60 11.72 -1.01
C PHE A 118 3.34 13.23 -1.05
N THR A 119 4.37 14.05 -1.11
CA THR A 119 4.23 15.50 -1.06
C THR A 119 3.53 16.08 -2.29
N ASN A 120 3.59 15.37 -3.42
CA ASN A 120 2.94 15.74 -4.69
C ASN A 120 1.67 14.92 -4.99
N ASN A 121 1.14 14.17 -4.01
CA ASN A 121 -0.10 13.45 -4.20
C ASN A 121 -1.27 14.43 -4.38
N LYS A 122 -1.92 14.39 -5.56
CA LYS A 122 -2.98 15.33 -5.91
C LYS A 122 -4.32 15.01 -5.26
N ASP A 123 -4.58 13.71 -5.06
CA ASP A 123 -5.87 13.20 -4.63
C ASP A 123 -5.69 12.29 -3.41
N TRP A 124 -6.18 12.76 -2.25
CA TRP A 124 -6.17 12.01 -1.01
C TRP A 124 -7.46 11.19 -0.91
N ILE A 125 -7.33 9.88 -0.90
CA ILE A 125 -8.46 8.96 -0.78
C ILE A 125 -8.57 8.52 0.66
N MET A 126 -9.79 8.56 1.21
CA MET A 126 -10.07 8.18 2.58
C MET A 126 -11.30 7.28 2.64
N GLY A 127 -11.12 6.06 3.07
CA GLY A 127 -12.19 5.10 3.34
C GLY A 127 -12.84 5.36 4.69
N LEU A 128 -14.15 5.30 4.72
CA LEU A 128 -15.01 5.48 5.90
C LEU A 128 -15.65 4.16 6.30
N ILE A 129 -15.95 4.01 7.58
CA ILE A 129 -16.55 2.78 8.14
C ILE A 129 -18.04 2.68 7.78
N GLU A 130 -18.72 3.81 7.57
CA GLU A 130 -20.16 3.94 7.19
C GLU A 130 -21.18 3.36 8.20
N GLN A 131 -20.72 2.92 9.35
CA GLN A 131 -21.58 2.34 10.39
C GLN A 131 -21.93 3.31 11.53
N ASP A 132 -21.14 4.38 11.65
CA ASP A 132 -21.28 5.41 12.68
C ASP A 132 -21.08 6.78 12.03
N THR A 133 -22.17 7.33 11.51
CA THR A 133 -22.15 8.61 10.75
C THR A 133 -21.64 9.78 11.56
N GLU A 134 -21.90 9.83 12.88
CA GLU A 134 -21.42 10.89 13.76
C GLU A 134 -19.91 10.78 13.95
N LYS A 135 -19.40 9.59 14.20
CA LYS A 135 -17.98 9.32 14.33
C LYS A 135 -17.23 9.53 13.02
N ASP A 136 -17.84 9.17 11.90
CA ASP A 136 -17.27 9.41 10.57
C ASP A 136 -17.17 10.91 10.27
N GLU A 137 -18.15 11.72 10.67
CA GLU A 137 -18.07 13.17 10.50
C GLU A 137 -17.00 13.79 11.41
N GLU A 138 -16.86 13.34 12.65
CA GLU A 138 -15.75 13.76 13.52
C GLU A 138 -14.39 13.40 12.89
N PHE A 139 -14.26 12.18 12.36
CA PHE A 139 -13.05 11.73 11.67
C PHE A 139 -12.73 12.61 10.46
N LYS A 140 -13.73 12.87 9.58
CA LYS A 140 -13.56 13.75 8.41
C LYS A 140 -13.05 15.13 8.80
N GLN A 141 -13.64 15.73 9.83
CA GLN A 141 -13.19 17.04 10.32
C GLN A 141 -11.74 17.02 10.78
N LYS A 142 -11.33 15.98 11.54
CA LYS A 142 -9.96 15.86 12.04
C LYS A 142 -8.95 15.62 10.92
N ILE A 143 -9.27 14.74 9.97
CA ILE A 143 -8.35 14.43 8.86
C ILE A 143 -8.21 15.63 7.92
N LEU A 144 -9.30 16.32 7.61
CA LEU A 144 -9.27 17.55 6.81
C LEU A 144 -8.45 18.66 7.52
N LYS A 145 -8.61 18.80 8.85
CA LYS A 145 -7.81 19.74 9.63
C LYS A 145 -6.32 19.42 9.55
N LEU A 146 -5.95 18.13 9.72
CA LEU A 146 -4.56 17.67 9.65
C LEU A 146 -3.92 18.05 8.30
N PHE A 147 -4.55 17.67 7.20
CA PHE A 147 -3.99 17.90 5.87
C PHE A 147 -4.05 19.38 5.46
N ASN A 148 -5.05 20.13 5.90
CA ASN A 148 -5.07 21.59 5.71
C ASN A 148 -3.93 22.30 6.46
N LEU A 149 -3.59 21.86 7.67
CA LEU A 149 -2.42 22.37 8.38
C LEU A 149 -1.13 22.04 7.65
N ALA A 150 -0.96 20.79 7.20
CA ALA A 150 0.20 20.36 6.42
C ALA A 150 0.33 21.15 5.10
N TYR A 151 -0.77 21.35 4.37
CA TYR A 151 -0.80 22.14 3.15
C TYR A 151 -0.42 23.61 3.39
N LYS A 152 -1.02 24.25 4.40
CA LYS A 152 -0.72 25.64 4.75
C LYS A 152 0.74 25.86 5.19
N ASN A 153 1.37 24.84 5.75
CA ASN A 153 2.79 24.86 6.15
C ASN A 153 3.74 24.38 5.04
N GLY A 154 3.25 24.08 3.84
CA GLY A 154 4.07 23.65 2.70
C GLY A 154 4.63 22.24 2.80
N CYS A 155 4.06 21.39 3.67
CA CYS A 155 4.48 19.99 3.81
C CYS A 155 3.98 19.11 2.65
N ILE A 156 2.85 19.48 2.06
CA ILE A 156 2.24 18.83 0.90
C ILE A 156 1.76 19.90 -0.09
N ASN A 157 1.70 19.55 -1.38
CA ASN A 157 1.37 20.48 -2.45
C ASN A 157 -0.12 20.51 -2.83
N TYR A 158 -0.90 19.54 -2.36
CA TYR A 158 -2.33 19.39 -2.67
C TYR A 158 -3.07 18.86 -1.45
N ASN A 159 -4.35 19.24 -1.29
CA ASN A 159 -5.21 18.81 -0.18
C ASN A 159 -6.63 18.45 -0.63
N THR A 160 -6.79 17.98 -1.86
CA THR A 160 -8.07 17.50 -2.39
C THR A 160 -8.37 16.11 -1.83
N PHE A 161 -9.55 15.94 -1.22
CA PHE A 161 -10.00 14.69 -0.62
C PHE A 161 -11.15 14.04 -1.38
N HIS A 162 -11.10 12.71 -1.45
CA HIS A 162 -12.18 11.84 -1.90
C HIS A 162 -12.54 10.90 -0.75
N PHE A 163 -13.71 11.09 -0.17
CA PHE A 163 -14.24 10.19 0.84
C PHE A 163 -15.08 9.10 0.17
N LEU A 164 -14.73 7.86 0.43
CA LEU A 164 -15.33 6.65 -0.11
C LEU A 164 -15.69 5.71 1.04
N SER A 165 -16.44 4.64 0.78
CA SER A 165 -16.46 3.52 1.73
C SER A 165 -15.06 2.86 1.81
N ASN A 166 -14.76 2.21 2.94
CA ASN A 166 -13.51 1.46 3.10
C ASN A 166 -13.28 0.47 1.94
N LYS A 167 -14.33 -0.28 1.56
CA LYS A 167 -14.27 -1.25 0.46
C LYS A 167 -13.90 -0.62 -0.87
N GLU A 168 -14.46 0.54 -1.18
CA GLU A 168 -14.13 1.27 -2.41
C GLU A 168 -12.69 1.79 -2.36
N ALA A 169 -12.25 2.36 -1.24
CA ALA A 169 -10.89 2.87 -1.07
C ALA A 169 -9.84 1.74 -1.16
N GLU A 170 -10.10 0.58 -0.54
CA GLU A 170 -9.27 -0.63 -0.65
C GLU A 170 -9.24 -1.14 -2.10
N MET A 171 -10.41 -1.14 -2.78
CA MET A 171 -10.48 -1.55 -4.18
C MET A 171 -9.74 -0.60 -5.11
N VAL A 172 -9.73 0.71 -4.86
CA VAL A 172 -8.91 1.67 -5.64
C VAL A 172 -7.43 1.30 -5.58
N LYS A 173 -6.92 0.89 -4.40
CA LYS A 173 -5.52 0.43 -4.27
C LYS A 173 -5.27 -0.83 -5.10
N MET A 174 -6.11 -1.84 -4.95
CA MET A 174 -5.99 -3.10 -5.70
C MET A 174 -6.11 -2.87 -7.20
N PHE A 175 -7.09 -2.06 -7.63
CA PHE A 175 -7.29 -1.74 -9.04
C PHE A 175 -6.03 -1.13 -9.66
N ARG A 176 -5.45 -0.09 -9.04
CA ARG A 176 -4.25 0.57 -9.57
C ARG A 176 -3.07 -0.40 -9.70
N ASN A 177 -2.76 -1.13 -8.65
CA ASN A 177 -1.58 -2.00 -8.66
C ASN A 177 -1.76 -3.18 -9.63
N CYS A 178 -2.93 -3.80 -9.68
CA CYS A 178 -3.21 -4.92 -10.57
C CYS A 178 -3.29 -4.47 -12.04
N PHE A 179 -3.85 -3.30 -12.32
CA PHE A 179 -3.85 -2.72 -13.66
C PHE A 179 -2.44 -2.42 -14.16
N LEU A 180 -1.60 -1.83 -13.32
CA LEU A 180 -0.20 -1.55 -13.68
C LEU A 180 0.61 -2.84 -13.88
N ALA A 181 0.39 -3.87 -13.08
CA ALA A 181 1.00 -5.18 -13.28
C ALA A 181 0.56 -5.84 -14.59
N ALA A 182 -0.74 -5.73 -14.95
CA ALA A 182 -1.25 -6.21 -16.24
C ALA A 182 -0.63 -5.46 -17.41
N LYS A 183 -0.47 -4.14 -17.28
CA LYS A 183 0.20 -3.31 -18.28
C LYS A 183 1.66 -3.71 -18.48
N VAL A 184 2.40 -3.98 -17.40
CA VAL A 184 3.78 -4.50 -17.49
C VAL A 184 3.81 -5.83 -18.24
N SER A 185 2.95 -6.79 -17.88
CA SER A 185 2.89 -8.09 -18.56
C SER A 185 2.57 -7.95 -20.03
N PHE A 186 1.58 -7.13 -20.39
CA PHE A 186 1.24 -6.85 -21.78
C PHE A 186 2.42 -6.27 -22.56
N CYS A 187 3.12 -5.27 -22.00
CA CYS A 187 4.27 -4.65 -22.63
C CYS A 187 5.44 -5.64 -22.83
N ASN A 188 5.66 -6.55 -21.88
CA ASN A 188 6.67 -7.60 -22.01
C ASN A 188 6.31 -8.58 -23.13
N GLU A 189 5.02 -8.93 -23.31
CA GLU A 189 4.56 -9.81 -24.38
C GLU A 189 4.76 -9.16 -25.75
N ILE A 190 4.40 -7.89 -25.90
CA ILE A 190 4.64 -7.14 -27.14
C ILE A 190 6.14 -6.97 -27.40
N TYR A 191 6.95 -6.76 -26.36
CA TYR A 191 8.41 -6.71 -26.49
C TYR A 191 8.94 -8.02 -27.08
N ASP A 192 8.54 -9.19 -26.55
CA ASP A 192 8.99 -10.49 -27.03
C ASP A 192 8.59 -10.73 -28.50
N PHE A 193 7.38 -10.29 -28.87
CA PHE A 193 6.93 -10.34 -30.26
C PHE A 193 7.79 -9.46 -31.17
N CYS A 194 8.05 -8.22 -30.76
CA CYS A 194 8.88 -7.29 -31.52
C CYS A 194 10.30 -7.83 -31.74
N GLU A 195 10.93 -8.37 -30.69
CA GLU A 195 12.26 -9.01 -30.79
C GLU A 195 12.27 -10.12 -31.83
N LYS A 196 11.26 -10.98 -31.85
CA LYS A 196 11.16 -12.08 -32.79
C LYS A 196 10.84 -11.64 -34.21
N ALA A 197 10.08 -10.57 -34.37
CA ALA A 197 9.68 -10.01 -35.66
C ALA A 197 10.69 -9.02 -36.24
N GLY A 198 11.81 -8.72 -35.55
CA GLY A 198 12.79 -7.73 -35.99
C GLY A 198 12.28 -6.29 -35.92
N ILE A 199 11.33 -6.01 -35.02
CA ILE A 199 10.73 -4.68 -34.82
C ILE A 199 11.42 -4.00 -33.63
N ASN A 200 11.76 -2.73 -33.77
CA ASN A 200 12.26 -1.94 -32.64
C ASN A 200 11.12 -1.58 -31.68
N TYR A 201 11.04 -2.30 -30.55
CA TYR A 201 10.01 -2.08 -29.52
C TYR A 201 10.02 -0.65 -28.99
N GLU A 202 11.19 -0.07 -28.76
CA GLU A 202 11.30 1.29 -28.20
C GLU A 202 10.65 2.34 -29.11
N ASN A 203 10.82 2.22 -30.44
CA ASN A 203 10.15 3.10 -31.38
C ASN A 203 8.62 2.93 -31.35
N VAL A 204 8.15 1.68 -31.30
CA VAL A 204 6.70 1.37 -31.18
C VAL A 204 6.15 1.93 -29.89
N ARG A 205 6.81 1.64 -28.77
CA ARG A 205 6.39 2.07 -27.42
C ARG A 205 6.31 3.60 -27.33
N ASN A 206 7.33 4.30 -27.81
CA ASN A 206 7.39 5.76 -27.70
C ASN A 206 6.23 6.44 -28.42
N ILE A 207 5.82 5.92 -29.57
CA ILE A 207 4.67 6.48 -30.32
C ILE A 207 3.33 6.03 -29.70
N ALA A 208 3.19 4.75 -29.39
CA ALA A 208 1.94 4.22 -28.82
C ALA A 208 1.62 4.86 -27.44
N ALA A 209 2.63 5.07 -26.61
CA ALA A 209 2.47 5.62 -25.28
C ALA A 209 2.22 7.15 -25.25
N ASN A 210 2.30 7.86 -26.37
CA ASN A 210 1.88 9.26 -26.50
C ASN A 210 0.35 9.41 -26.46
N ASP A 211 -0.41 8.31 -26.64
CA ASP A 211 -1.86 8.34 -26.44
C ASP A 211 -2.17 8.49 -24.94
N ASP A 212 -2.93 9.51 -24.58
CA ASP A 212 -3.31 9.81 -23.19
C ASP A 212 -4.04 8.66 -22.48
N ARG A 213 -4.65 7.73 -23.23
CA ARG A 213 -5.28 6.52 -22.72
C ARG A 213 -4.28 5.43 -22.34
N ILE A 214 -3.04 5.51 -22.83
CA ILE A 214 -1.96 4.54 -22.61
C ILE A 214 -0.94 5.09 -21.64
N LEU A 215 -0.33 6.23 -21.91
CA LEU A 215 0.74 6.90 -21.16
C LEU A 215 2.03 6.07 -21.04
N HIS A 216 3.16 6.74 -20.84
CA HIS A 216 4.49 6.13 -20.80
C HIS A 216 4.79 5.28 -19.55
N SER A 217 4.08 5.53 -18.43
CA SER A 217 4.33 4.81 -17.18
C SER A 217 4.13 3.30 -17.35
N HIS A 218 5.06 2.47 -16.86
CA HIS A 218 5.00 1.00 -16.85
C HIS A 218 5.01 0.35 -18.26
N THR A 219 5.58 1.01 -19.27
CA THR A 219 5.70 0.48 -20.63
C THR A 219 7.13 0.10 -21.00
N ILE A 220 8.13 0.48 -20.21
CA ILE A 220 9.55 0.23 -20.48
C ILE A 220 9.88 -1.24 -20.25
N VAL A 221 10.55 -1.89 -21.20
CA VAL A 221 11.04 -3.27 -21.11
C VAL A 221 12.50 -3.30 -21.58
N PRO A 222 13.45 -3.79 -20.76
CA PRO A 222 13.32 -4.18 -19.35
C PRO A 222 12.89 -3.01 -18.44
N GLY A 223 12.34 -3.32 -17.27
CA GLY A 223 11.93 -2.33 -16.28
C GLY A 223 13.09 -1.54 -15.66
N HIS A 224 12.78 -0.68 -14.71
CA HIS A 224 13.79 0.20 -14.05
C HIS A 224 14.87 -0.56 -13.27
N ASP A 225 14.61 -1.80 -12.91
CA ASP A 225 15.56 -2.72 -12.24
C ASP A 225 16.39 -3.54 -13.24
N GLY A 226 16.27 -3.28 -14.54
CA GLY A 226 16.95 -3.97 -15.61
C GLY A 226 16.39 -5.36 -15.92
N LYS A 227 15.24 -5.74 -15.35
CA LYS A 227 14.61 -7.04 -15.51
C LYS A 227 13.28 -6.94 -16.27
N LYS A 228 12.87 -8.06 -16.86
CA LYS A 228 11.51 -8.22 -17.41
C LYS A 228 10.49 -8.45 -16.30
N GLY A 229 9.21 -8.27 -16.62
CA GLY A 229 8.10 -8.51 -15.71
C GLY A 229 8.02 -7.52 -14.55
N PHE A 230 7.25 -7.91 -13.54
CA PHE A 230 7.08 -7.13 -12.33
C PHE A 230 7.59 -7.89 -11.09
N GLY A 231 8.29 -7.17 -10.23
CA GLY A 231 8.86 -7.65 -8.97
C GLY A 231 8.56 -6.68 -7.83
N GLY A 232 9.49 -6.64 -6.86
CA GLY A 232 9.36 -5.82 -5.67
C GLY A 232 8.28 -6.34 -4.70
N THR A 233 7.95 -5.54 -3.71
CA THR A 233 7.06 -5.97 -2.60
C THR A 233 5.58 -5.76 -2.86
N CYS A 234 5.17 -5.04 -3.94
CA CYS A 234 3.78 -4.64 -4.13
C CYS A 234 3.06 -5.50 -5.18
N PHE A 235 3.48 -5.43 -6.46
CA PHE A 235 2.72 -6.05 -7.55
C PHE A 235 2.53 -7.57 -7.41
N PRO A 236 3.56 -8.37 -7.04
CA PRO A 236 3.36 -9.81 -6.87
C PRO A 236 2.32 -10.15 -5.80
N LYS A 237 2.41 -9.53 -4.63
CA LYS A 237 1.47 -9.82 -3.54
C LYS A 237 0.07 -9.28 -3.80
N ASP A 238 -0.07 -8.10 -4.43
CA ASP A 238 -1.38 -7.47 -4.65
C ASP A 238 -2.15 -8.19 -5.77
N THR A 239 -1.47 -8.62 -6.85
CA THR A 239 -2.09 -9.47 -7.89
C THR A 239 -2.51 -10.83 -7.36
N ALA A 240 -1.69 -11.45 -6.51
CA ALA A 240 -2.03 -12.72 -5.87
C ALA A 240 -3.21 -12.57 -4.91
N SER A 241 -3.21 -11.50 -4.10
CA SER A 241 -4.30 -11.19 -3.17
C SER A 241 -5.62 -10.95 -3.91
N LEU A 242 -5.63 -10.14 -4.97
CA LEU A 242 -6.84 -9.91 -5.74
C LEU A 242 -7.33 -11.21 -6.42
N LYS A 243 -6.43 -12.01 -6.98
CA LYS A 243 -6.77 -13.33 -7.52
C LYS A 243 -7.43 -14.22 -6.47
N TYR A 244 -6.87 -14.26 -5.25
CA TYR A 244 -7.40 -15.04 -4.14
C TYR A 244 -8.82 -14.58 -3.76
N GLU A 245 -9.01 -13.27 -3.56
CA GLU A 245 -10.31 -12.70 -3.20
C GLU A 245 -11.37 -12.92 -4.30
N MET A 246 -11.02 -12.73 -5.59
CA MET A 246 -11.95 -13.01 -6.69
C MET A 246 -12.46 -14.46 -6.67
N ARG A 247 -11.56 -15.43 -6.42
CA ARG A 247 -11.94 -16.84 -6.28
C ARG A 247 -12.85 -17.10 -5.07
N LYS A 248 -12.59 -16.44 -3.95
CA LYS A 248 -13.43 -16.50 -2.74
C LYS A 248 -14.86 -16.02 -3.01
N PHE A 249 -15.01 -15.01 -3.90
CA PHE A 249 -16.31 -14.55 -4.39
C PHE A 249 -16.88 -15.37 -5.56
N GLY A 250 -16.29 -16.51 -5.91
CA GLY A 250 -16.75 -17.37 -7.00
C GLY A 250 -16.44 -16.84 -8.40
N ILE A 251 -15.62 -15.81 -8.52
CA ILE A 251 -15.21 -15.20 -9.79
C ILE A 251 -13.94 -15.90 -10.29
N LYS A 252 -13.93 -16.37 -11.54
CA LYS A 252 -12.71 -16.89 -12.17
C LYS A 252 -11.84 -15.72 -12.66
N PRO A 253 -10.62 -15.54 -12.10
CA PRO A 253 -9.79 -14.37 -12.36
C PRO A 253 -8.88 -14.55 -13.59
N TYR A 254 -9.46 -14.69 -14.79
CA TYR A 254 -8.73 -15.02 -16.03
C TYR A 254 -7.52 -14.12 -16.29
N ILE A 255 -7.68 -12.79 -16.16
CA ILE A 255 -6.59 -11.84 -16.43
C ILE A 255 -5.52 -11.94 -15.33
N MET A 256 -5.93 -11.99 -14.05
CA MET A 256 -4.96 -12.10 -12.96
C MET A 256 -4.17 -13.42 -13.02
N GLU A 257 -4.82 -14.51 -13.38
CA GLU A 257 -4.14 -15.80 -13.60
C GLU A 257 -3.12 -15.70 -14.73
N ALA A 258 -3.50 -15.13 -15.87
CA ALA A 258 -2.64 -15.01 -17.04
C ALA A 258 -1.39 -14.16 -16.77
N ILE A 259 -1.56 -12.97 -16.16
CA ILE A 259 -0.42 -12.08 -15.88
C ILE A 259 0.52 -12.64 -14.82
N ILE A 260 -0.01 -13.32 -13.79
CA ILE A 260 0.81 -13.97 -12.76
C ILE A 260 1.57 -15.14 -13.39
N GLU A 261 0.90 -15.99 -14.16
CA GLU A 261 1.52 -17.14 -14.84
C GLU A 261 2.64 -16.69 -15.78
N ARG A 262 2.39 -15.66 -16.61
CA ARG A 262 3.40 -15.09 -17.49
C ARG A 262 4.58 -14.56 -16.68
N ASN A 263 4.32 -13.74 -15.66
CA ASN A 263 5.38 -13.17 -14.83
C ASN A 263 6.25 -14.24 -14.20
N GLU A 264 5.62 -15.28 -13.61
CA GLU A 264 6.33 -16.32 -12.86
C GLU A 264 7.04 -17.36 -13.73
N LYS A 265 6.58 -17.58 -14.98
CA LYS A 265 7.15 -18.61 -15.85
C LYS A 265 8.04 -18.07 -16.95
N ILE A 266 7.81 -16.84 -17.41
CA ILE A 266 8.44 -16.26 -18.59
C ILE A 266 9.28 -15.04 -18.25
N ASP A 267 8.65 -14.01 -17.66
CA ASP A 267 9.28 -12.70 -17.54
C ASP A 267 10.25 -12.64 -16.35
N ARG A 268 9.90 -13.30 -15.19
CA ARG A 268 10.65 -13.26 -13.94
C ARG A 268 10.61 -14.60 -13.19
N PRO A 269 11.10 -15.70 -13.81
CA PRO A 269 11.01 -17.05 -13.25
C PRO A 269 11.80 -17.21 -11.95
N GLU A 270 12.79 -16.37 -11.68
CA GLU A 270 13.55 -16.35 -10.43
C GLU A 270 12.72 -15.89 -9.21
N LYS A 271 11.56 -15.25 -9.42
CA LYS A 271 10.64 -14.80 -8.36
C LYS A 271 11.37 -14.08 -7.23
N ASP A 272 12.22 -13.13 -7.57
CA ASP A 272 13.16 -12.47 -6.65
C ASP A 272 12.47 -11.76 -5.46
N TRP A 273 11.19 -11.41 -5.56
CA TRP A 273 10.39 -10.92 -4.44
C TRP A 273 10.25 -11.93 -3.30
N CYS A 274 10.42 -13.25 -3.56
CA CYS A 274 10.39 -14.27 -2.51
C CYS A 274 11.57 -14.18 -1.54
N ASN A 275 12.63 -13.44 -1.90
CA ASN A 275 13.77 -13.17 -1.02
C ASN A 275 13.46 -12.07 0.03
N ASP A 276 12.42 -11.26 -0.20
CA ASP A 276 12.00 -10.20 0.73
C ASP A 276 10.97 -10.76 1.74
N THR A 277 11.47 -11.61 2.63
CA THR A 277 10.65 -12.25 3.67
C THR A 277 10.22 -11.24 4.73
N GLY A 278 8.97 -11.35 5.17
CA GLY A 278 8.35 -10.41 6.12
C GLY A 278 7.74 -9.17 5.47
N ARG A 279 8.09 -8.84 4.22
CA ARG A 279 7.51 -7.72 3.47
C ARG A 279 6.71 -8.18 2.25
N ALA A 280 7.33 -8.92 1.34
CA ALA A 280 6.64 -9.44 0.14
C ALA A 280 5.96 -10.79 0.42
N VAL A 281 6.62 -11.68 1.13
CA VAL A 281 6.12 -13.02 1.48
C VAL A 281 6.28 -13.29 2.97
N VAL A 282 5.43 -14.16 3.54
CA VAL A 282 5.55 -14.59 4.94
C VAL A 282 6.89 -15.30 5.17
N SER A 283 7.51 -15.04 6.33
CA SER A 283 8.71 -15.77 6.74
C SER A 283 8.36 -17.23 6.99
N SER A 284 9.15 -18.16 6.45
CA SER A 284 9.03 -19.59 6.71
C SER A 284 9.51 -19.99 8.12
N TYR A 285 10.11 -19.05 8.86
CA TYR A 285 10.58 -19.30 10.21
C TYR A 285 9.51 -18.97 11.25
N LYS A 286 9.05 -20.02 11.94
CA LYS A 286 8.22 -19.93 13.16
C LYS A 286 9.07 -19.33 14.28
N SER A 287 9.20 -18.05 14.38
CA SER A 287 9.62 -17.43 15.63
C SER A 287 9.55 -15.91 15.52
N VAL A 288 8.49 -15.35 16.00
CA VAL A 288 8.42 -14.12 16.81
C VAL A 288 6.95 -13.85 17.22
N PHE A 289 5.96 -14.43 16.54
CA PHE A 289 4.57 -14.27 16.95
C PHE A 289 3.96 -15.59 17.35
N LYS A 290 3.58 -15.75 18.64
CA LYS A 290 2.64 -16.80 19.04
C LYS A 290 1.36 -16.59 18.27
N VAL A 291 1.11 -17.45 17.28
CA VAL A 291 -0.18 -17.56 16.61
C VAL A 291 -1.17 -18.07 17.65
N CYS A 292 -2.03 -17.23 18.15
CA CYS A 292 -3.26 -17.69 18.78
C CYS A 292 -4.14 -18.22 17.64
N GLU A 293 -4.21 -19.54 17.53
CA GLU A 293 -5.27 -20.23 16.80
C GLU A 293 -6.59 -19.94 17.54
N TYR A 294 -7.52 -19.28 16.85
CA TYR A 294 -8.95 -19.29 17.12
C TYR A 294 -9.67 -19.56 15.81
#